data_f05e5d874a5f68c5be956ca321436e39
#
_entry.id   f05e5d874a5f68c5be956ca321436e39
#
_cell.length_a   1.000
_cell.length_b   1.000
_cell.length_c   1.000
_cell.angle_alpha   90.00
_cell.angle_beta   90.00
_cell.angle_gamma   90.00
#
_symmetry.space_group_name_H-M   'P 1'
#
loop_
_entity.id
_entity.type
_entity.pdbx_description
1 polymer ?
#
loop_
_entity_poly.entity_id
_entity_poly.type
_entity_poly.pdbx_seq_one_letter_code
_entity_poly.pdbx_strand_id
1 'polypeptide(L)'
;MKNVSTLSVVMIVKNEAKNLGDCLATVARLADEIIILDSGSTDDTATVAARYKAKFYTNTDWKGFGYQRQLAQSYASCDYVLALDADERLDSQLKESVAEVLQRAVNRERPFAFMRRNLYVGKAVHKFGYRGKLVRLYARQAFGYSDAEVHETVDCDRSQSITLKGNLMHHVCDSFHHLMEKHLRYSNDWAVERHHQGKTTWFITPFLKGIFSFLRESLLRGAILSGPYGFIMAMIGAFYSFDKYMLLYIMNHQKKKQ
;
A
#
# COMPACT_ATOMS: atom_id res chain seq x y z
N MET A 1 28.79 13.11 -3.94
CA MET A 1 29.14 13.45 -2.54
C MET A 1 28.77 12.24 -1.69
N LYS A 2 29.54 11.94 -0.64
CA LYS A 2 29.22 10.84 0.28
C LYS A 2 28.06 11.29 1.17
N ASN A 3 27.02 10.43 1.35
CA ASN A 3 25.93 10.73 2.27
C ASN A 3 26.45 10.93 3.69
N VAL A 4 25.84 11.83 4.44
CA VAL A 4 26.13 12.05 5.87
C VAL A 4 25.40 11.00 6.70
N SER A 5 24.21 10.58 6.26
CA SER A 5 23.38 9.55 6.89
C SER A 5 23.21 8.35 5.97
N THR A 6 23.14 7.15 6.54
CA THR A 6 23.00 5.89 5.82
C THR A 6 21.55 5.42 5.76
N LEU A 7 21.18 4.62 4.74
CA LEU A 7 19.81 4.21 4.45
C LEU A 7 19.65 2.70 4.31
N SER A 8 18.81 2.09 5.16
CA SER A 8 18.25 0.76 4.96
C SER A 8 16.91 0.84 4.25
N VAL A 9 16.78 0.23 3.08
CA VAL A 9 15.47 -0.04 2.47
C VAL A 9 14.96 -1.35 3.03
N VAL A 10 13.76 -1.33 3.64
CA VAL A 10 13.17 -2.47 4.34
C VAL A 10 11.82 -2.82 3.70
N MET A 11 11.65 -4.08 3.32
CA MET A 11 10.47 -4.57 2.64
C MET A 11 10.01 -5.89 3.24
N ILE A 12 8.69 -6.09 3.28
CA ILE A 12 8.07 -7.40 3.50
C ILE A 12 7.43 -7.84 2.19
N VAL A 13 7.61 -9.10 1.80
CA VAL A 13 7.15 -9.58 0.50
C VAL A 13 6.50 -10.97 0.59
N LYS A 14 5.63 -11.27 -0.38
CA LYS A 14 5.14 -12.62 -0.67
C LYS A 14 4.66 -12.68 -2.11
N ASN A 15 5.35 -13.46 -2.96
CA ASN A 15 5.03 -13.65 -4.38
C ASN A 15 4.99 -12.31 -5.15
N GLU A 16 6.10 -11.56 -5.08
CA GLU A 16 6.24 -10.24 -5.67
C GLU A 16 7.30 -10.16 -6.79
N ALA A 17 7.67 -11.30 -7.39
CA ALA A 17 8.68 -11.36 -8.46
C ALA A 17 8.42 -10.34 -9.58
N LYS A 18 7.15 -10.08 -9.89
CA LYS A 18 6.74 -9.17 -10.94
C LYS A 18 7.00 -7.70 -10.62
N ASN A 19 6.81 -7.28 -9.37
CA ASN A 19 6.85 -5.89 -8.94
C ASN A 19 8.20 -5.49 -8.33
N LEU A 20 8.84 -6.43 -7.63
CA LEU A 20 10.01 -6.20 -6.79
C LEU A 20 11.16 -5.53 -7.56
N GLY A 21 11.45 -6.01 -8.78
CA GLY A 21 12.55 -5.49 -9.58
C GLY A 21 12.41 -4.00 -9.89
N ASP A 22 11.23 -3.59 -10.33
CA ASP A 22 10.94 -2.18 -10.64
C ASP A 22 10.95 -1.29 -9.39
N CYS A 23 10.45 -1.80 -8.25
CA CYS A 23 10.53 -1.11 -6.96
C CYS A 23 12.00 -0.87 -6.58
N LEU A 24 12.81 -1.91 -6.53
CA LEU A 24 14.21 -1.86 -6.16
C LEU A 24 15.05 -0.97 -7.08
N ALA A 25 14.75 -0.94 -8.39
CA ALA A 25 15.42 -0.05 -9.34
C ALA A 25 15.27 1.43 -8.97
N THR A 26 14.20 1.81 -8.27
CA THR A 26 14.00 3.22 -7.85
C THR A 26 14.84 3.63 -6.65
N VAL A 27 15.29 2.68 -5.83
CA VAL A 27 15.98 2.93 -4.55
C VAL A 27 17.40 2.39 -4.48
N ALA A 28 17.81 1.52 -5.39
CA ALA A 28 19.11 0.84 -5.35
C ALA A 28 20.32 1.77 -5.29
N ARG A 29 20.23 2.99 -5.84
CA ARG A 29 21.32 4.00 -5.80
C ARG A 29 21.29 4.86 -4.52
N LEU A 30 20.20 4.81 -3.77
CA LEU A 30 20.03 5.55 -2.51
C LEU A 30 20.36 4.69 -1.30
N ALA A 31 20.13 3.38 -1.40
CA ALA A 31 20.27 2.43 -0.32
C ALA A 31 21.74 2.04 -0.08
N ASP A 32 22.17 2.06 1.18
CA ASP A 32 23.41 1.43 1.63
C ASP A 32 23.19 -0.06 1.91
N GLU A 33 21.95 -0.44 2.30
CA GLU A 33 21.53 -1.83 2.38
C GLU A 33 20.05 -1.99 1.98
N ILE A 34 19.73 -3.17 1.46
CA ILE A 34 18.36 -3.57 1.15
C ILE A 34 18.04 -4.82 1.95
N ILE A 35 16.96 -4.79 2.72
CA ILE A 35 16.48 -5.89 3.55
C ILE A 35 15.12 -6.31 3.06
N ILE A 36 14.99 -7.59 2.76
CA ILE A 36 13.72 -8.19 2.33
C ILE A 36 13.40 -9.33 3.28
N LEU A 37 12.23 -9.24 3.92
CA LEU A 37 11.66 -10.31 4.72
C LEU A 37 10.52 -10.97 3.94
N ASP A 38 10.75 -12.19 3.51
CA ASP A 38 9.83 -13.00 2.73
C ASP A 38 8.90 -13.81 3.62
N SER A 39 7.61 -13.81 3.30
CA SER A 39 6.58 -14.56 4.04
C SER A 39 6.25 -15.91 3.38
N GLY A 40 7.23 -16.54 2.70
CA GLY A 40 7.10 -17.82 2.04
C GLY A 40 6.64 -17.70 0.60
N SER A 41 7.40 -16.98 -0.23
CA SER A 41 7.19 -16.92 -1.68
C SER A 41 7.49 -18.25 -2.35
N THR A 42 6.74 -18.54 -3.41
CA THR A 42 6.88 -19.73 -4.25
C THR A 42 7.23 -19.38 -5.71
N ASP A 43 7.34 -18.09 -6.01
CA ASP A 43 7.75 -17.54 -7.30
C ASP A 43 9.23 -17.10 -7.29
N ASP A 44 9.67 -16.40 -8.34
CA ASP A 44 11.04 -15.93 -8.50
C ASP A 44 11.42 -14.71 -7.64
N THR A 45 10.65 -14.38 -6.58
CA THR A 45 10.90 -13.22 -5.70
C THR A 45 12.35 -13.20 -5.16
N ALA A 46 12.85 -14.34 -4.66
CA ALA A 46 14.21 -14.44 -4.14
C ALA A 46 15.28 -14.21 -5.22
N THR A 47 15.05 -14.73 -6.42
CA THR A 47 15.94 -14.53 -7.57
C THR A 47 16.02 -13.07 -7.99
N VAL A 48 14.89 -12.36 -7.98
CA VAL A 48 14.85 -10.91 -8.25
C VAL A 48 15.60 -10.13 -7.18
N ALA A 49 15.37 -10.43 -5.90
CA ALA A 49 16.05 -9.80 -4.78
C ALA A 49 17.58 -9.91 -4.86
N ALA A 50 18.07 -11.10 -5.24
CA ALA A 50 19.51 -11.38 -5.37
C ALA A 50 20.21 -10.48 -6.41
N ARG A 51 19.52 -10.08 -7.49
CA ARG A 51 20.07 -9.16 -8.53
C ARG A 51 20.42 -7.78 -7.95
N TYR A 52 19.74 -7.38 -6.86
CA TYR A 52 20.00 -6.12 -6.16
C TYR A 52 20.87 -6.29 -4.91
N LYS A 53 21.47 -7.47 -4.71
CA LYS A 53 22.29 -7.80 -3.53
C LYS A 53 21.55 -7.58 -2.20
N ALA A 54 20.22 -7.79 -2.21
CA ALA A 54 19.40 -7.66 -1.02
C ALA A 54 19.74 -8.75 0.01
N LYS A 55 19.77 -8.39 1.28
CA LYS A 55 19.77 -9.33 2.39
C LYS A 55 18.37 -9.93 2.49
N PHE A 56 18.23 -11.21 2.12
CA PHE A 56 16.95 -11.89 2.02
C PHE A 56 16.77 -12.84 3.22
N TYR A 57 15.70 -12.61 3.98
CA TYR A 57 15.32 -13.41 5.13
C TYR A 57 13.95 -14.02 4.90
N THR A 58 13.64 -15.15 5.52
CA THR A 58 12.32 -15.80 5.43
C THR A 58 11.71 -15.95 6.80
N ASN A 59 10.46 -15.53 6.95
CA ASN A 59 9.63 -15.80 8.11
C ASN A 59 8.20 -16.16 7.68
N THR A 60 7.86 -17.44 7.83
CA THR A 60 6.53 -17.99 7.49
C THR A 60 5.57 -17.98 8.68
N ASP A 61 6.06 -17.71 9.90
CA ASP A 61 5.24 -17.54 11.10
C ASP A 61 4.55 -16.17 11.07
N TRP A 62 3.42 -16.14 10.40
CA TRP A 62 2.67 -14.90 10.17
C TRP A 62 1.86 -14.49 11.40
N LYS A 63 2.24 -13.37 12.03
CA LYS A 63 1.55 -12.75 13.18
C LYS A 63 0.95 -11.37 12.86
N GLY A 64 0.70 -11.08 11.59
CA GLY A 64 0.20 -9.80 11.13
C GLY A 64 1.28 -8.90 10.50
N PHE A 65 0.80 -7.86 9.80
CA PHE A 65 1.68 -6.94 9.06
C PHE A 65 2.62 -6.15 9.98
N GLY A 66 2.13 -5.67 11.12
CA GLY A 66 2.95 -4.90 12.08
C GLY A 66 4.14 -5.70 12.58
N TYR A 67 3.91 -6.93 13.06
CA TYR A 67 4.96 -7.83 13.51
C TYR A 67 5.99 -8.11 12.41
N GLN A 68 5.51 -8.41 11.18
CA GLN A 68 6.40 -8.72 10.07
C GLN A 68 7.29 -7.52 9.70
N ARG A 69 6.75 -6.29 9.74
CA ARG A 69 7.53 -5.07 9.49
C ARG A 69 8.54 -4.77 10.61
N GLN A 70 8.17 -4.97 11.86
CA GLN A 70 9.10 -4.84 13.00
C GLN A 70 10.24 -5.84 12.90
N LEU A 71 9.93 -7.11 12.59
CA LEU A 71 10.94 -8.14 12.39
C LEU A 71 11.86 -7.78 11.21
N ALA A 72 11.33 -7.31 10.09
CA ALA A 72 12.13 -6.86 8.96
C ALA A 72 13.03 -5.67 9.34
N GLN A 73 12.52 -4.70 10.10
CA GLN A 73 13.29 -3.55 10.58
C GLN A 73 14.39 -3.96 11.55
N SER A 74 14.22 -5.03 12.33
CA SER A 74 15.24 -5.49 13.28
C SER A 74 16.55 -5.93 12.61
N TYR A 75 16.51 -6.30 11.33
CA TYR A 75 17.69 -6.62 10.53
C TYR A 75 18.40 -5.38 9.95
N ALA A 76 17.78 -4.19 10.05
CA ALA A 76 18.36 -2.96 9.55
C ALA A 76 19.50 -2.44 10.44
N SER A 77 20.56 -1.92 9.81
CA SER A 77 21.75 -1.42 10.53
C SER A 77 22.02 0.07 10.31
N CYS A 78 21.44 0.69 9.27
CA CYS A 78 21.67 2.08 8.90
C CYS A 78 20.94 3.09 9.82
N ASP A 79 21.21 4.38 9.59
CA ASP A 79 20.64 5.48 10.36
C ASP A 79 19.15 5.67 10.10
N TYR A 80 18.75 5.58 8.84
CA TYR A 80 17.37 5.68 8.39
C TYR A 80 16.82 4.36 7.89
N VAL A 81 15.52 4.16 8.08
CA VAL A 81 14.72 3.12 7.42
C VAL A 81 13.81 3.79 6.40
N LEU A 82 13.83 3.28 5.17
CA LEU A 82 12.83 3.51 4.15
C LEU A 82 12.00 2.23 3.98
N ALA A 83 10.78 2.25 4.52
CA ALA A 83 9.85 1.12 4.40
C ALA A 83 9.05 1.24 3.10
N LEU A 84 9.10 0.19 2.26
CA LEU A 84 8.39 0.13 0.98
C LEU A 84 7.62 -1.17 0.80
N ASP A 85 6.57 -1.10 -0.01
CA ASP A 85 5.89 -2.25 -0.56
C ASP A 85 6.43 -2.53 -1.98
N ALA A 86 6.39 -3.79 -2.43
CA ALA A 86 6.97 -4.16 -3.73
C ALA A 86 6.27 -3.50 -4.93
N ASP A 87 5.01 -3.10 -4.77
CA ASP A 87 4.22 -2.38 -5.76
C ASP A 87 4.34 -0.85 -5.68
N GLU A 88 5.26 -0.34 -4.83
CA GLU A 88 5.54 1.09 -4.68
C GLU A 88 6.84 1.47 -5.41
N ARG A 89 6.87 2.66 -6.02
CA ARG A 89 8.04 3.22 -6.74
C ARG A 89 8.18 4.70 -6.44
N LEU A 90 9.39 5.15 -6.15
CA LEU A 90 9.68 6.58 -5.98
C LEU A 90 9.75 7.25 -7.37
N ASP A 91 9.03 8.38 -7.56
CA ASP A 91 9.28 9.22 -8.73
C ASP A 91 10.62 9.96 -8.61
N SER A 92 11.07 10.62 -9.71
CA SER A 92 12.38 11.30 -9.74
C SER A 92 12.50 12.37 -8.66
N GLN A 93 11.44 13.15 -8.45
CA GLN A 93 11.43 14.23 -7.46
C GLN A 93 11.48 13.70 -6.01
N LEU A 94 10.81 12.59 -5.72
CA LEU A 94 10.88 11.96 -4.41
C LEU A 94 12.27 11.36 -4.15
N LYS A 95 12.90 10.76 -5.17
CA LYS A 95 14.29 10.27 -5.06
C LYS A 95 15.26 11.40 -4.71
N GLU A 96 15.16 12.54 -5.37
CA GLU A 96 15.95 13.72 -5.06
C GLU A 96 15.72 14.20 -3.63
N SER A 97 14.45 14.30 -3.20
CA SER A 97 14.11 14.72 -1.85
C SER A 97 14.65 13.76 -0.77
N VAL A 98 14.63 12.45 -1.02
CA VAL A 98 15.24 11.46 -0.13
C VAL A 98 16.76 11.64 -0.09
N ALA A 99 17.41 11.81 -1.25
CA ALA A 99 18.84 12.08 -1.32
C ALA A 99 19.26 13.34 -0.56
N GLU A 100 18.47 14.42 -0.62
CA GLU A 100 18.69 15.64 0.17
C GLU A 100 18.62 15.40 1.68
N VAL A 101 17.69 14.54 2.13
CA VAL A 101 17.62 14.16 3.55
C VAL A 101 18.88 13.45 3.99
N LEU A 102 19.40 12.52 3.16
CA LEU A 102 20.60 11.74 3.47
C LEU A 102 21.90 12.58 3.48
N GLN A 103 21.90 13.77 2.88
CA GLN A 103 23.02 14.73 2.95
C GLN A 103 23.09 15.46 4.31
N ARG A 104 22.13 15.28 5.20
CA ARG A 104 22.03 15.98 6.48
C ARG A 104 22.24 14.99 7.64
N ALA A 105 22.47 15.53 8.84
CA ALA A 105 22.48 14.72 10.06
C ALA A 105 21.09 14.10 10.31
N VAL A 106 21.09 12.95 10.99
CA VAL A 106 19.87 12.18 11.25
C VAL A 106 18.87 13.00 12.08
N ASN A 107 17.67 13.17 11.54
CA ASN A 107 16.56 13.75 12.27
C ASN A 107 15.82 12.66 13.07
N ARG A 108 15.97 12.67 14.38
CA ARG A 108 15.35 11.70 15.30
C ARG A 108 14.02 12.18 15.88
N GLU A 109 13.65 13.44 15.64
CA GLU A 109 12.44 14.03 16.20
C GLU A 109 11.24 13.91 15.29
N ARG A 110 11.47 13.96 13.96
CA ARG A 110 10.41 14.05 12.98
C ARG A 110 10.62 13.08 11.82
N PRO A 111 9.68 12.16 11.59
CA PRO A 111 9.74 11.28 10.44
C PRO A 111 9.31 12.00 9.15
N PHE A 112 9.62 11.41 8.01
CA PHE A 112 9.28 11.95 6.70
C PHE A 112 8.12 11.16 6.08
N ALA A 113 7.16 11.90 5.54
CA ALA A 113 5.99 11.36 4.87
C ALA A 113 6.03 11.61 3.38
N PHE A 114 5.51 10.66 2.62
CA PHE A 114 5.40 10.68 1.17
C PHE A 114 3.94 10.84 0.76
N MET A 115 3.71 11.55 -0.35
CA MET A 115 2.40 11.60 -0.97
C MET A 115 2.22 10.39 -1.87
N ARG A 116 1.38 9.43 -1.46
CA ARG A 116 1.08 8.25 -2.29
C ARG A 116 0.12 8.61 -3.42
N ARG A 117 0.45 8.19 -4.63
CA ARG A 117 -0.37 8.33 -5.82
C ARG A 117 -0.67 6.95 -6.43
N ASN A 118 -1.92 6.53 -6.35
CA ASN A 118 -2.34 5.25 -6.90
C ASN A 118 -2.39 5.28 -8.42
N LEU A 119 -1.85 4.22 -9.04
CA LEU A 119 -1.96 3.93 -10.46
C LEU A 119 -2.83 2.69 -10.65
N TYR A 120 -3.83 2.82 -11.48
CA TYR A 120 -4.69 1.73 -11.91
C TYR A 120 -4.40 1.44 -13.37
N VAL A 121 -3.96 0.22 -13.70
CA VAL A 121 -3.53 -0.15 -15.06
C VAL A 121 -2.57 0.90 -15.64
N GLY A 122 -1.57 1.28 -14.86
CA GLY A 122 -0.54 2.26 -15.24
C GLY A 122 -0.98 3.72 -15.30
N LYS A 123 -2.24 4.05 -15.02
CA LYS A 123 -2.75 5.44 -15.10
C LYS A 123 -3.20 5.96 -13.74
N ALA A 124 -2.84 7.19 -13.43
CA ALA A 124 -3.39 7.92 -12.29
C ALA A 124 -4.73 8.53 -12.66
N VAL A 125 -5.72 8.37 -11.77
CA VAL A 125 -7.02 9.03 -11.90
C VAL A 125 -7.06 10.26 -10.99
N HIS A 126 -7.49 11.41 -11.53
CA HIS A 126 -7.55 12.65 -10.77
C HIS A 126 -8.45 12.49 -9.54
N LYS A 127 -7.90 12.75 -8.36
CA LYS A 127 -8.55 12.59 -7.04
C LYS A 127 -9.24 11.23 -6.81
N PHE A 128 -9.22 10.31 -7.79
CA PHE A 128 -9.73 8.97 -7.61
C PHE A 128 -8.70 8.10 -6.90
N GLY A 129 -9.18 7.24 -6.03
CA GLY A 129 -8.31 6.46 -5.19
C GLY A 129 -7.68 7.30 -4.07
N TYR A 130 -7.04 6.63 -3.18
CA TYR A 130 -6.48 7.25 -2.00
C TYR A 130 -5.22 8.05 -2.35
N ARG A 131 -5.29 9.38 -2.18
CA ARG A 131 -4.11 10.22 -2.00
C ARG A 131 -3.90 10.36 -0.51
N GLY A 132 -2.97 9.61 0.04
CA GLY A 132 -2.67 9.65 1.46
C GLY A 132 -1.24 10.06 1.71
N LYS A 133 -1.05 10.78 2.80
CA LYS A 133 0.25 11.03 3.38
C LYS A 133 0.65 9.80 4.18
N LEU A 134 1.74 9.13 3.80
CA LEU A 134 2.28 7.95 4.47
C LEU A 134 3.66 8.25 5.02
N VAL A 135 3.89 7.96 6.29
CA VAL A 135 5.25 7.97 6.86
C VAL A 135 5.97 6.73 6.36
N ARG A 136 7.06 6.92 5.62
CA ARG A 136 7.83 5.84 5.00
C ARG A 136 9.34 5.94 5.27
N LEU A 137 9.87 7.14 5.58
CA LEU A 137 11.28 7.37 5.88
C LEU A 137 11.42 7.92 7.30
N TYR A 138 12.23 7.28 8.14
CA TYR A 138 12.37 7.66 9.54
C TYR A 138 13.69 7.16 10.15
N ALA A 139 14.14 7.85 11.21
CA ALA A 139 15.32 7.43 11.97
C ALA A 139 15.06 6.08 12.66
N ARG A 140 15.89 5.07 12.36
CA ARG A 140 15.71 3.68 12.81
C ARG A 140 15.62 3.54 14.34
N GLN A 141 16.38 4.33 15.08
CA GLN A 141 16.42 4.25 16.54
C GLN A 141 15.30 5.02 17.24
N ALA A 142 14.58 5.89 16.51
CA ALA A 142 13.54 6.75 17.09
C ALA A 142 12.13 6.25 16.77
N PHE A 143 11.94 5.51 15.68
CA PHE A 143 10.62 5.10 15.20
C PHE A 143 10.59 3.64 14.76
N GLY A 144 9.41 3.04 14.81
CA GLY A 144 9.12 1.69 14.33
C GLY A 144 7.65 1.53 13.99
N TYR A 145 7.27 0.36 13.48
CA TYR A 145 5.87 0.06 13.22
C TYR A 145 5.12 -0.33 14.49
N SER A 146 3.81 -0.03 14.53
CA SER A 146 2.89 -0.51 15.57
C SER A 146 2.64 -2.02 15.44
N ASP A 147 2.22 -2.66 16.54
CA ASP A 147 1.89 -4.11 16.58
C ASP A 147 0.55 -4.46 15.91
N ALA A 148 -0.07 -3.54 15.17
CA ALA A 148 -1.36 -3.76 14.53
C ALA A 148 -1.29 -4.92 13.53
N GLU A 149 -2.25 -5.86 13.62
CA GLU A 149 -2.34 -6.98 12.67
C GLU A 149 -2.64 -6.51 11.24
N VAL A 150 -3.48 -5.49 11.10
CA VAL A 150 -3.85 -4.80 9.86
C VAL A 150 -3.85 -3.29 10.08
N HIS A 151 -3.65 -2.52 8.99
CA HIS A 151 -3.54 -1.06 9.04
C HIS A 151 -2.35 -0.56 9.88
N GLU A 152 -1.28 -1.33 9.89
CA GLU A 152 -0.03 -1.00 10.56
C GLU A 152 0.53 0.34 10.07
N THR A 153 1.06 1.10 10.98
CA THR A 153 1.64 2.41 10.69
C THR A 153 2.88 2.62 11.53
N VAL A 154 3.76 3.48 11.06
CA VAL A 154 4.85 3.94 11.91
C VAL A 154 4.26 4.65 13.13
N ASP A 155 4.70 4.23 14.31
CA ASP A 155 4.27 4.80 15.59
C ASP A 155 4.91 6.18 15.75
N CYS A 156 4.14 7.21 15.41
CA CYS A 156 4.55 8.61 15.47
C CYS A 156 3.34 9.55 15.41
N ASP A 157 3.52 10.77 15.89
CA ASP A 157 2.57 11.84 15.60
C ASP A 157 2.70 12.26 14.12
N ARG A 158 1.75 11.80 13.31
CA ARG A 158 1.70 12.08 11.87
C ARG A 158 1.57 13.56 11.54
N SER A 159 1.02 14.38 12.47
CA SER A 159 0.87 15.82 12.26
C SER A 159 2.23 16.52 12.20
N GLN A 160 3.22 15.98 12.91
CA GLN A 160 4.57 16.51 12.95
C GLN A 160 5.48 15.97 11.82
N SER A 161 5.02 15.01 11.02
CA SER A 161 5.84 14.47 9.93
C SER A 161 6.13 15.52 8.85
N ILE A 162 7.36 15.52 8.34
CA ILE A 162 7.80 16.38 7.23
C ILE A 162 7.40 15.73 5.91
N THR A 163 6.56 16.38 5.11
CA THR A 163 6.20 15.85 3.80
C THR A 163 7.27 16.18 2.78
N LEU A 164 7.87 15.17 2.15
CA LEU A 164 8.83 15.34 1.07
C LEU A 164 8.14 15.68 -0.26
N LYS A 165 8.87 16.37 -1.14
CA LYS A 165 8.41 16.65 -2.50
C LYS A 165 8.48 15.37 -3.36
N GLY A 166 7.59 15.27 -4.35
CA GLY A 166 7.45 14.10 -5.20
C GLY A 166 6.35 13.15 -4.72
N ASN A 167 6.24 11.99 -5.36
CA ASN A 167 5.19 11.02 -5.10
C ASN A 167 5.73 9.61 -4.97
N LEU A 168 5.12 8.84 -4.08
CA LEU A 168 5.22 7.40 -4.02
C LEU A 168 4.15 6.82 -4.95
N MET A 169 4.57 6.30 -6.09
CA MET A 169 3.70 5.73 -7.11
C MET A 169 3.34 4.31 -6.71
N HIS A 170 2.08 4.05 -6.41
CA HIS A 170 1.57 2.74 -5.97
C HIS A 170 0.79 2.07 -7.10
N HIS A 171 1.31 0.99 -7.63
CA HIS A 171 0.74 0.21 -8.73
C HIS A 171 -0.31 -0.77 -8.20
N VAL A 172 -1.55 -0.29 -8.04
CA VAL A 172 -2.65 -1.05 -7.41
C VAL A 172 -3.00 -2.32 -8.19
N CYS A 173 -2.94 -2.24 -9.51
CA CYS A 173 -3.22 -3.35 -10.42
C CYS A 173 -2.62 -3.10 -11.80
N ASP A 174 -2.26 -4.20 -12.48
CA ASP A 174 -1.64 -4.17 -13.81
C ASP A 174 -2.66 -4.36 -14.94
N SER A 175 -3.82 -4.90 -14.64
CA SER A 175 -4.88 -5.15 -15.60
C SER A 175 -6.26 -4.88 -14.99
N PHE A 176 -7.23 -4.64 -15.87
CA PHE A 176 -8.63 -4.54 -15.48
C PHE A 176 -9.14 -5.83 -14.82
N HIS A 177 -8.75 -6.97 -15.34
CA HIS A 177 -9.12 -8.29 -14.80
C HIS A 177 -8.64 -8.44 -13.35
N HIS A 178 -7.35 -8.19 -13.10
CA HIS A 178 -6.78 -8.21 -11.75
C HIS A 178 -7.49 -7.23 -10.79
N LEU A 179 -7.86 -6.03 -11.27
CA LEU A 179 -8.64 -5.08 -10.47
C LEU A 179 -10.00 -5.65 -10.07
N MET A 180 -10.71 -6.26 -11.01
CA MET A 180 -12.03 -6.86 -10.76
C MET A 180 -11.95 -8.05 -9.81
N GLU A 181 -10.99 -8.96 -9.99
CA GLU A 181 -10.76 -10.07 -9.06
C GLU A 181 -10.50 -9.59 -7.62
N LYS A 182 -9.65 -8.56 -7.49
CA LYS A 182 -9.35 -7.94 -6.20
C LYS A 182 -10.60 -7.34 -5.55
N HIS A 183 -11.43 -6.66 -6.33
CA HIS A 183 -12.70 -6.09 -5.84
C HIS A 183 -13.70 -7.17 -5.42
N LEU A 184 -13.88 -8.22 -6.21
CA LEU A 184 -14.78 -9.34 -5.88
C LEU A 184 -14.35 -10.02 -4.58
N ARG A 185 -13.05 -10.27 -4.41
CA ARG A 185 -12.52 -10.85 -3.18
C ARG A 185 -12.80 -9.95 -1.97
N TYR A 186 -12.45 -8.66 -2.06
CA TYR A 186 -12.63 -7.73 -0.94
C TYR A 186 -14.10 -7.46 -0.62
N SER A 187 -15.00 -7.49 -1.61
CA SER A 187 -16.43 -7.35 -1.36
C SER A 187 -16.99 -8.57 -0.64
N ASN A 188 -16.52 -9.77 -1.01
CA ASN A 188 -16.88 -11.00 -0.33
C ASN A 188 -16.39 -11.02 1.13
N ASP A 189 -15.11 -10.72 1.36
CA ASP A 189 -14.50 -10.71 2.71
C ASP A 189 -15.25 -9.72 3.61
N TRP A 190 -15.55 -8.52 3.09
CA TRP A 190 -16.32 -7.52 3.81
C TRP A 190 -17.75 -8.01 4.14
N ALA A 191 -18.43 -8.67 3.21
CA ALA A 191 -19.78 -9.16 3.40
C ALA A 191 -19.81 -10.29 4.44
N VAL A 192 -18.85 -11.23 4.38
CA VAL A 192 -18.69 -12.32 5.35
C VAL A 192 -18.47 -11.77 6.75
N GLU A 193 -17.52 -10.83 6.91
CA GLU A 193 -17.24 -10.21 8.21
C GLU A 193 -18.49 -9.53 8.78
N ARG A 194 -19.21 -8.75 7.97
CA ARG A 194 -20.45 -8.06 8.41
C ARG A 194 -21.58 -9.03 8.75
N HIS A 195 -21.70 -10.10 7.99
CA HIS A 195 -22.67 -11.16 8.29
C HIS A 195 -22.36 -11.84 9.62
N HIS A 196 -21.09 -12.17 9.90
CA HIS A 196 -20.66 -12.72 11.21
C HIS A 196 -20.92 -11.75 12.37
N GLN A 197 -20.83 -10.44 12.13
CA GLN A 197 -21.20 -9.41 13.12
C GLN A 197 -22.72 -9.24 13.29
N GLY A 198 -23.56 -10.05 12.64
CA GLY A 198 -25.02 -9.97 12.70
C GLY A 198 -25.60 -8.74 11.99
N LYS A 199 -24.83 -8.07 11.12
CA LYS A 199 -25.32 -6.92 10.33
C LYS A 199 -26.25 -7.40 9.24
N THR A 200 -27.34 -6.65 9.06
CA THR A 200 -28.34 -6.90 8.01
C THR A 200 -28.42 -5.73 7.04
N THR A 201 -28.99 -5.98 5.87
CA THR A 201 -29.23 -4.96 4.87
C THR A 201 -30.54 -5.21 4.10
N TRP A 202 -31.12 -4.14 3.55
CA TRP A 202 -32.35 -4.20 2.78
C TRP A 202 -32.04 -4.37 1.30
N PHE A 203 -32.96 -4.96 0.54
CA PHE A 203 -32.82 -5.18 -0.91
C PHE A 203 -32.43 -3.92 -1.69
N ILE A 204 -32.97 -2.76 -1.33
CA ILE A 204 -32.69 -1.50 -2.03
C ILE A 204 -31.31 -0.91 -1.71
N THR A 205 -30.70 -1.29 -0.56
CA THR A 205 -29.44 -0.70 -0.09
C THR A 205 -28.28 -0.85 -1.07
N PRO A 206 -28.02 -2.00 -1.70
CA PRO A 206 -26.96 -2.16 -2.70
C PRO A 206 -27.03 -1.13 -3.82
N PHE A 207 -28.23 -0.89 -4.34
CA PHE A 207 -28.47 0.06 -5.43
C PHE A 207 -28.16 1.49 -4.99
N LEU A 208 -28.68 1.91 -3.84
CA LEU A 208 -28.43 3.25 -3.30
C LEU A 208 -26.95 3.47 -3.00
N LYS A 209 -26.25 2.46 -2.46
CA LYS A 209 -24.81 2.53 -2.18
C LYS A 209 -23.98 2.58 -3.45
N GLY A 210 -24.37 1.84 -4.50
CA GLY A 210 -23.74 1.91 -5.82
C GLY A 210 -23.88 3.31 -6.44
N ILE A 211 -25.09 3.83 -6.51
CA ILE A 211 -25.38 5.17 -7.04
C ILE A 211 -24.63 6.25 -6.26
N PHE A 212 -24.72 6.21 -4.92
CA PHE A 212 -24.00 7.17 -4.07
C PHE A 212 -22.49 7.11 -4.30
N SER A 213 -21.92 5.90 -4.39
CA SER A 213 -20.49 5.72 -4.66
C SER A 213 -20.10 6.30 -6.01
N PHE A 214 -20.90 6.06 -7.08
CA PHE A 214 -20.68 6.64 -8.40
C PHE A 214 -20.66 8.17 -8.36
N LEU A 215 -21.67 8.78 -7.77
CA LEU A 215 -21.77 10.24 -7.68
C LEU A 215 -20.60 10.83 -6.86
N ARG A 216 -20.27 10.21 -5.75
CA ARG A 216 -19.14 10.62 -4.91
C ARG A 216 -17.81 10.57 -5.67
N GLU A 217 -17.52 9.46 -6.36
CA GLU A 217 -16.26 9.32 -7.12
C GLU A 217 -16.22 10.25 -8.34
N SER A 218 -17.35 10.34 -9.08
CA SER A 218 -17.42 11.15 -10.29
C SER A 218 -17.35 12.65 -10.00
N LEU A 219 -18.20 13.13 -9.07
CA LEU A 219 -18.37 14.55 -8.83
C LEU A 219 -17.50 15.06 -7.69
N LEU A 220 -17.64 14.49 -6.47
CA LEU A 220 -16.93 15.00 -5.29
C LEU A 220 -15.45 14.73 -5.34
N ARG A 221 -15.01 13.57 -5.90
CA ARG A 221 -13.59 13.22 -6.05
C ARG A 221 -13.03 13.59 -7.42
N GLY A 222 -13.86 14.10 -8.31
CA GLY A 222 -13.45 14.63 -9.60
C GLY A 222 -12.92 13.58 -10.57
N ALA A 223 -13.37 12.31 -10.47
CA ALA A 223 -12.94 11.27 -11.41
C ALA A 223 -13.31 11.63 -12.86
N ILE A 224 -14.45 12.29 -13.06
CA ILE A 224 -14.90 12.74 -14.39
C ILE A 224 -13.88 13.68 -15.08
N LEU A 225 -13.07 14.40 -14.31
CA LEU A 225 -12.01 15.26 -14.86
C LEU A 225 -10.84 14.47 -15.48
N SER A 226 -10.83 13.15 -15.30
CA SER A 226 -9.90 12.24 -15.96
C SER A 226 -10.46 11.64 -17.26
N GLY A 227 -11.55 12.22 -17.78
CA GLY A 227 -12.19 11.80 -19.02
C GLY A 227 -12.80 10.39 -18.93
N PRO A 228 -12.89 9.66 -20.06
CA PRO A 228 -13.51 8.33 -20.10
C PRO A 228 -12.92 7.35 -19.10
N TYR A 229 -11.60 7.43 -18.86
CA TYR A 229 -10.92 6.56 -17.92
C TYR A 229 -11.39 6.79 -16.48
N GLY A 230 -11.54 8.04 -16.07
CA GLY A 230 -12.08 8.39 -14.75
C GLY A 230 -13.53 7.93 -14.57
N PHE A 231 -14.35 8.03 -15.63
CA PHE A 231 -15.72 7.53 -15.64
C PHE A 231 -15.73 6.00 -15.41
N ILE A 232 -14.90 5.24 -16.15
CA ILE A 232 -14.78 3.77 -15.99
C ILE A 232 -14.42 3.43 -14.54
N MET A 233 -13.43 4.13 -13.97
CA MET A 233 -13.01 3.88 -12.59
C MET A 233 -14.10 4.21 -11.56
N ALA A 234 -14.90 5.25 -11.80
CA ALA A 234 -16.06 5.56 -10.96
C ALA A 234 -17.15 4.47 -11.03
N MET A 235 -17.38 3.90 -12.23
CA MET A 235 -18.29 2.76 -12.41
C MET A 235 -17.80 1.51 -11.66
N ILE A 236 -16.49 1.22 -11.71
CA ILE A 236 -15.90 0.10 -10.98
C ILE A 236 -16.08 0.28 -9.46
N GLY A 237 -15.84 1.49 -8.93
CA GLY A 237 -16.07 1.81 -7.52
C GLY A 237 -17.54 1.71 -7.11
N ALA A 238 -18.46 2.07 -8.00
CA ALA A 238 -19.88 1.90 -7.81
C ALA A 238 -20.27 0.42 -7.75
N PHE A 239 -19.75 -0.39 -8.69
CA PHE A 239 -19.96 -1.83 -8.71
C PHE A 239 -19.43 -2.51 -7.45
N TYR A 240 -18.22 -2.16 -7.01
CA TYR A 240 -17.66 -2.66 -5.75
C TYR A 240 -18.57 -2.36 -4.53
N SER A 241 -19.12 -1.14 -4.48
CA SER A 241 -20.04 -0.75 -3.42
C SER A 241 -21.37 -1.48 -3.49
N PHE A 242 -21.91 -1.68 -4.69
CA PHE A 242 -23.10 -2.47 -4.93
C PHE A 242 -22.89 -3.94 -4.51
N ASP A 243 -21.81 -4.56 -4.96
CA ASP A 243 -21.49 -5.97 -4.75
C ASP A 243 -21.38 -6.32 -3.26
N LYS A 244 -20.66 -5.50 -2.46
CA LYS A 244 -20.55 -5.69 -1.00
C LYS A 244 -21.91 -5.84 -0.32
N TYR A 245 -22.81 -4.92 -0.60
CA TYR A 245 -24.11 -4.93 0.06
C TYR A 245 -25.08 -5.96 -0.54
N MET A 246 -24.92 -6.30 -1.81
CA MET A 246 -25.69 -7.38 -2.45
C MET A 246 -25.29 -8.74 -1.87
N LEU A 247 -24.00 -9.01 -1.71
CA LEU A 247 -23.51 -10.23 -1.07
C LEU A 247 -24.03 -10.34 0.38
N LEU A 248 -23.96 -9.26 1.16
CA LEU A 248 -24.50 -9.24 2.52
C LEU A 248 -26.02 -9.51 2.53
N TYR A 249 -26.77 -8.92 1.58
CA TYR A 249 -28.21 -9.18 1.45
C TYR A 249 -28.49 -10.64 1.15
N ILE A 250 -27.77 -11.24 0.21
CA ILE A 250 -27.91 -12.66 -0.16
C ILE A 250 -27.60 -13.57 1.05
N MET A 251 -26.48 -13.33 1.75
CA MET A 251 -26.10 -14.09 2.93
C MET A 251 -27.17 -14.04 4.04
N ASN A 252 -27.79 -12.87 4.25
CA ASN A 252 -28.85 -12.69 5.25
C ASN A 252 -30.13 -13.44 4.90
N HIS A 253 -30.39 -13.73 3.61
CA HIS A 253 -31.60 -14.38 3.14
C HIS A 253 -31.39 -15.83 2.70
N GLN A 254 -30.13 -16.31 2.69
CA GLN A 254 -29.88 -17.74 2.51
C GLN A 254 -30.41 -18.49 3.73
N LYS A 255 -31.45 -19.36 3.52
CA LYS A 255 -31.89 -20.29 4.56
C LYS A 255 -30.66 -21.10 4.98
N LYS A 256 -30.35 -21.13 6.29
CA LYS A 256 -29.39 -22.09 6.83
C LYS A 256 -29.82 -23.45 6.31
N LYS A 257 -29.04 -24.05 5.41
CA LYS A 257 -29.20 -25.47 5.10
C LYS A 257 -28.85 -26.18 6.41
N GLN A 258 -29.90 -26.68 7.07
CA GLN A 258 -29.77 -27.60 8.20
C GLN A 258 -29.09 -28.87 7.75
#